data_af2039c96a9b5fd67beaad710d604769
#
_entry.id   af2039c96a9b5fd67beaad710d604769
#
_cell.length_a   1.000
_cell.length_b   1.000
_cell.length_c   1.000
_cell.angle_alpha   90.00
_cell.angle_beta   90.00
_cell.angle_gamma   90.00
#
_symmetry.space_group_name_H-M   'P 1'
#
loop_
_entity.id
_entity.type
_entity.pdbx_description
1 polymer ?
#
loop_
_entity_poly.entity_id
_entity_poly.type
_entity_poly.pdbx_seq_one_letter_code
_entity_poly.pdbx_strand_id
1 'polypeptide(L)'
;MKPLFIFGLGEIGKIVLRNLSKKEGVKLIGVIDIDPQKVGKSVYEITGIEKFKDVYVEKDAERVLKKRKDGVVIHLTSSYVKDVIDQYFLILDMGHNIITTTEEMTDPYLKHPRLAKKIDEKAKKKKRAIVPTGVNPGFAMDLLPIVFSSVFEEIKEIRVERINNASKRRFPLQRKIGSGLTPSEFKEKWEKREIGHVGLAESGSIIARTLKLKIKNFEETCDPKIAKSYIKTDFFEVNPGYVCGILHKVKIETEEDININLFLEMSLDAENPRDTIYIEGKPSLKLEIPGGLPGDESTASIAVNWIDKIFEMPPGLWTIDRLYLNHYFKKI
;
A
#
# COMPACT_ATOMS: atom_id res chain seq x y z
N MET A 1 -14.58 17.53 16.85
CA MET A 1 -13.87 17.17 15.61
C MET A 1 -12.60 16.39 15.95
N LYS A 2 -12.38 15.24 15.31
CA LYS A 2 -11.21 14.37 15.50
C LYS A 2 -9.95 15.07 14.93
N PRO A 3 -8.85 15.23 15.71
CA PRO A 3 -7.62 15.87 15.21
C PRO A 3 -6.91 14.95 14.20
N LEU A 4 -6.47 15.54 13.09
CA LEU A 4 -5.80 14.84 12.01
C LEU A 4 -4.48 15.51 11.64
N PHE A 5 -3.48 14.70 11.32
CA PHE A 5 -2.18 15.12 10.80
C PHE A 5 -1.85 14.36 9.52
N ILE A 6 -1.13 14.99 8.64
CA ILE A 6 -0.54 14.35 7.46
C ILE A 6 0.98 14.32 7.63
N PHE A 7 1.57 13.15 7.47
CA PHE A 7 3.02 12.98 7.49
C PHE A 7 3.48 12.47 6.11
N GLY A 8 4.03 13.35 5.31
CA GLY A 8 4.36 13.20 3.90
C GLY A 8 3.33 13.83 2.98
N LEU A 9 3.68 14.95 2.35
CA LEU A 9 2.85 15.67 1.38
C LEU A 9 3.36 15.45 -0.06
N GLY A 10 3.50 14.18 -0.43
CA GLY A 10 3.72 13.76 -1.82
C GLY A 10 2.41 13.77 -2.62
N GLU A 11 2.40 13.15 -3.80
CA GLU A 11 1.20 13.09 -4.65
C GLU A 11 0.02 12.41 -3.96
N ILE A 12 0.27 11.29 -3.25
CA ILE A 12 -0.78 10.62 -2.45
C ILE A 12 -1.30 11.56 -1.35
N GLY A 13 -0.42 12.30 -0.68
CA GLY A 13 -0.80 13.27 0.36
C GLY A 13 -1.72 14.36 -0.16
N LYS A 14 -1.48 14.88 -1.38
CA LYS A 14 -2.37 15.84 -2.04
C LYS A 14 -3.76 15.27 -2.30
N ILE A 15 -3.84 14.00 -2.76
CA ILE A 15 -5.12 13.31 -2.99
C ILE A 15 -5.84 13.07 -1.65
N VAL A 16 -5.12 12.65 -0.61
CA VAL A 16 -5.65 12.51 0.75
C VAL A 16 -6.27 13.83 1.23
N LEU A 17 -5.57 14.95 1.09
CA LEU A 17 -6.10 16.28 1.46
C LEU A 17 -7.35 16.65 0.65
N ARG A 18 -7.37 16.37 -0.66
CA ARG A 18 -8.56 16.58 -1.49
C ARG A 18 -9.75 15.75 -1.01
N ASN A 19 -9.54 14.49 -0.63
CA ASN A 19 -10.58 13.63 -0.09
C ASN A 19 -11.05 14.13 1.29
N LEU A 20 -10.12 14.55 2.15
CA LEU A 20 -10.42 15.11 3.48
C LEU A 20 -11.20 16.43 3.41
N SER A 21 -10.99 17.25 2.37
CA SER A 21 -11.73 18.49 2.22
C SER A 21 -13.25 18.28 2.12
N LYS A 22 -13.67 17.11 1.67
CA LYS A 22 -15.06 16.67 1.51
C LYS A 22 -15.64 15.96 2.74
N LYS A 23 -14.82 15.72 3.79
CA LYS A 23 -15.25 15.02 5.00
C LYS A 23 -15.60 16.00 6.11
N GLU A 24 -16.55 15.60 6.95
CA GLU A 24 -16.97 16.31 8.15
C GLU A 24 -16.47 15.59 9.40
N GLY A 25 -16.55 16.22 10.55
CA GLY A 25 -16.18 15.62 11.84
C GLY A 25 -14.66 15.53 12.10
N VAL A 26 -13.81 15.89 11.12
CA VAL A 26 -12.34 15.89 11.23
C VAL A 26 -11.78 17.31 11.10
N LYS A 27 -10.66 17.58 11.78
CA LYS A 27 -9.93 18.86 11.69
C LYS A 27 -8.47 18.58 11.38
N LEU A 28 -7.99 19.05 10.23
CA LEU A 28 -6.55 19.03 9.91
C LEU A 28 -5.82 20.01 10.85
N ILE A 29 -4.88 19.51 11.64
CA ILE A 29 -4.12 20.27 12.64
C ILE A 29 -2.74 20.65 12.10
N GLY A 30 -2.13 19.79 11.27
CA GLY A 30 -0.80 20.05 10.72
C GLY A 30 -0.42 19.08 9.63
N VAL A 31 0.54 19.52 8.82
CA VAL A 31 1.13 18.75 7.73
C VAL A 31 2.65 18.77 7.90
N ILE A 32 3.26 17.60 7.81
CA ILE A 32 4.70 17.40 7.99
C ILE A 32 5.27 16.95 6.65
N ASP A 33 6.28 17.65 6.16
CA ASP A 33 7.07 17.28 4.99
C ASP A 33 8.48 17.88 5.12
N ILE A 34 9.49 17.24 4.51
CA ILE A 34 10.88 17.70 4.56
C ILE A 34 11.32 18.43 3.28
N ASP A 35 10.48 18.44 2.25
CA ASP A 35 10.76 19.06 0.97
C ASP A 35 10.86 20.59 1.13
N PRO A 36 12.05 21.21 0.87
CA PRO A 36 12.25 22.64 1.01
C PRO A 36 11.29 23.49 0.15
N GLN A 37 10.79 22.93 -0.95
CA GLN A 37 9.85 23.63 -1.83
C GLN A 37 8.44 23.74 -1.23
N LYS A 38 8.13 22.93 -0.20
CA LYS A 38 6.82 22.88 0.46
C LYS A 38 6.86 23.48 1.87
N VAL A 39 7.96 23.28 2.59
CA VAL A 39 8.10 23.76 3.98
C VAL A 39 7.91 25.27 4.06
N GLY A 40 7.06 25.72 4.99
CA GLY A 40 6.69 27.12 5.19
C GLY A 40 5.51 27.61 4.35
N LYS A 41 5.10 26.88 3.31
CA LYS A 41 3.90 27.19 2.52
C LYS A 41 2.64 26.68 3.19
N SER A 42 1.52 27.37 2.95
CA SER A 42 0.22 26.83 3.35
C SER A 42 -0.19 25.65 2.46
N VAL A 43 -1.06 24.81 2.99
CA VAL A 43 -1.65 23.68 2.20
C VAL A 43 -2.40 24.23 0.98
N TYR A 44 -3.01 25.41 1.11
CA TYR A 44 -3.71 26.06 0.01
C TYR A 44 -2.75 26.44 -1.14
N GLU A 45 -1.60 27.04 -0.84
CA GLU A 45 -0.59 27.40 -1.87
C GLU A 45 -0.08 26.19 -2.65
N ILE A 46 -0.07 24.99 -2.03
CA ILE A 46 0.40 23.74 -2.66
C ILE A 46 -0.71 23.01 -3.41
N THR A 47 -1.95 23.06 -2.90
CA THR A 47 -3.04 22.17 -3.34
C THR A 47 -4.26 22.91 -3.91
N GLY A 48 -4.38 24.23 -3.70
CA GLY A 48 -5.57 25.03 -4.06
C GLY A 48 -6.80 24.75 -3.16
N ILE A 49 -6.67 24.01 -2.05
CA ILE A 49 -7.79 23.63 -1.19
C ILE A 49 -8.04 24.72 -0.13
N GLU A 50 -9.02 25.58 -0.36
CA GLU A 50 -9.37 26.73 0.50
C GLU A 50 -9.63 26.33 1.97
N LYS A 51 -10.25 25.17 2.21
CA LYS A 51 -10.54 24.65 3.55
C LYS A 51 -9.31 24.56 4.46
N PHE A 52 -8.11 24.47 3.89
CA PHE A 52 -6.85 24.26 4.61
C PHE A 52 -5.87 25.42 4.47
N LYS A 53 -6.35 26.62 4.13
CA LYS A 53 -5.50 27.81 3.90
C LYS A 53 -4.64 28.24 5.10
N ASP A 54 -5.15 28.00 6.31
CA ASP A 54 -4.47 28.36 7.56
C ASP A 54 -3.59 27.24 8.12
N VAL A 55 -3.42 26.12 7.39
CA VAL A 55 -2.54 25.01 7.76
C VAL A 55 -1.26 25.07 6.95
N TYR A 56 -0.12 25.16 7.63
CA TYR A 56 1.19 25.28 7.01
C TYR A 56 1.96 23.95 7.07
N VAL A 57 2.81 23.72 6.07
CA VAL A 57 3.71 22.57 6.03
C VAL A 57 4.94 22.87 6.87
N GLU A 58 5.25 21.97 7.80
CA GLU A 58 6.37 22.11 8.73
C GLU A 58 7.28 20.89 8.67
N LYS A 59 8.60 21.08 8.83
CA LYS A 59 9.56 19.97 8.86
C LYS A 59 9.74 19.34 10.25
N ASP A 60 9.45 20.10 11.30
CA ASP A 60 9.58 19.65 12.68
C ASP A 60 8.36 18.83 13.08
N ALA A 61 8.45 17.51 12.93
CA ALA A 61 7.37 16.60 13.23
C ALA A 61 6.95 16.62 14.70
N GLU A 62 7.90 16.73 15.62
CA GLU A 62 7.60 16.75 17.06
C GLU A 62 6.80 18.01 17.44
N ARG A 63 7.19 19.18 16.93
CA ARG A 63 6.47 20.43 17.14
C ARG A 63 5.04 20.35 16.61
N VAL A 64 4.87 19.80 15.41
CA VAL A 64 3.54 19.67 14.79
C VAL A 64 2.64 18.74 15.59
N LEU A 65 3.14 17.55 15.95
CA LEU A 65 2.37 16.54 16.65
C LEU A 65 1.98 16.97 18.09
N LYS A 66 2.77 17.84 18.73
CA LYS A 66 2.44 18.42 20.06
C LYS A 66 1.26 19.39 20.04
N LYS A 67 0.83 19.90 18.88
CA LYS A 67 -0.27 20.90 18.79
C LYS A 67 -1.60 20.36 19.32
N ARG A 68 -1.83 19.05 19.26
CA ARG A 68 -3.01 18.36 19.78
C ARG A 68 -2.63 16.94 20.20
N LYS A 69 -3.32 16.38 21.17
CA LYS A 69 -3.23 14.97 21.57
C LYS A 69 -4.41 14.16 21.00
N ASP A 70 -4.33 12.84 21.14
CA ASP A 70 -5.41 11.90 20.79
C ASP A 70 -5.94 12.04 19.35
N GLY A 71 -5.02 12.34 18.41
CA GLY A 71 -5.33 12.44 17.00
C GLY A 71 -4.99 11.17 16.21
N VAL A 72 -5.13 11.28 14.89
CA VAL A 72 -4.65 10.29 13.94
C VAL A 72 -3.67 10.93 12.95
N VAL A 73 -2.60 10.22 12.65
CA VAL A 73 -1.64 10.60 11.61
C VAL A 73 -1.84 9.69 10.41
N ILE A 74 -2.13 10.28 9.24
CA ILE A 74 -2.01 9.55 7.97
C ILE A 74 -0.56 9.69 7.52
N HIS A 75 0.15 8.57 7.52
CA HIS A 75 1.58 8.49 7.26
C HIS A 75 1.83 7.96 5.84
N LEU A 76 2.59 8.73 5.02
CA LEU A 76 2.69 8.59 3.56
C LEU A 76 4.13 8.81 3.06
N THR A 77 5.17 8.36 3.78
CA THR A 77 6.56 8.76 3.48
C THR A 77 7.37 7.74 2.71
N SER A 78 7.38 6.47 3.11
CA SER A 78 8.19 5.42 2.49
C SER A 78 7.46 4.09 2.42
N SER A 79 7.92 3.24 1.50
CA SER A 79 7.45 1.86 1.31
C SER A 79 8.04 0.88 2.31
N TYR A 80 9.14 1.23 2.97
CA TYR A 80 9.98 0.30 3.75
C TYR A 80 9.85 0.55 5.26
N VAL A 81 9.68 -0.54 6.03
CA VAL A 81 9.55 -0.49 7.51
C VAL A 81 10.77 0.16 8.17
N LYS A 82 11.98 -0.13 7.66
CA LYS A 82 13.22 0.38 8.24
C LYS A 82 13.35 1.90 8.16
N ASP A 83 12.75 2.51 7.12
CA ASP A 83 12.83 3.96 6.90
C ASP A 83 11.87 4.73 7.81
N VAL A 84 10.81 4.07 8.29
CA VAL A 84 9.69 4.74 8.95
C VAL A 84 9.55 4.43 10.45
N ILE A 85 10.29 3.46 10.96
CA ILE A 85 10.12 2.99 12.34
C ILE A 85 10.30 4.11 13.38
N ASP A 86 11.28 5.00 13.20
CA ASP A 86 11.51 6.12 14.12
C ASP A 86 10.38 7.15 14.03
N GLN A 87 9.81 7.34 12.84
CA GLN A 87 8.63 8.20 12.64
C GLN A 87 7.42 7.62 13.38
N TYR A 88 7.18 6.30 13.30
CA TYR A 88 6.10 5.65 14.06
C TYR A 88 6.30 5.79 15.56
N PHE A 89 7.52 5.59 16.06
CA PHE A 89 7.80 5.73 17.48
C PHE A 89 7.57 7.14 17.98
N LEU A 90 7.98 8.15 17.20
CA LEU A 90 7.69 9.55 17.50
C LEU A 90 6.17 9.80 17.56
N ILE A 91 5.42 9.37 16.54
CA ILE A 91 3.95 9.56 16.45
C ILE A 91 3.26 8.91 17.67
N LEU A 92 3.65 7.68 18.01
CA LEU A 92 3.11 6.97 19.17
C LEU A 92 3.48 7.65 20.50
N ASP A 93 4.71 8.16 20.63
CA ASP A 93 5.15 8.91 21.81
C ASP A 93 4.39 10.21 22.01
N MET A 94 3.99 10.85 20.91
CA MET A 94 3.13 12.03 20.92
C MET A 94 1.65 11.71 21.18
N GLY A 95 1.28 10.43 21.26
CA GLY A 95 -0.07 9.97 21.63
C GLY A 95 -1.06 9.96 20.48
N HIS A 96 -0.63 9.59 19.27
CA HIS A 96 -1.52 9.52 18.11
C HIS A 96 -1.64 8.09 17.55
N ASN A 97 -2.79 7.79 16.95
CA ASN A 97 -3.00 6.61 16.12
C ASN A 97 -2.35 6.83 14.74
N ILE A 98 -2.04 5.74 14.04
CA ILE A 98 -1.37 5.79 12.74
C ILE A 98 -2.19 5.00 11.70
N ILE A 99 -2.50 5.67 10.58
CA ILE A 99 -2.91 5.02 9.34
C ILE A 99 -1.72 5.16 8.39
N THR A 100 -1.17 4.05 7.88
CA THR A 100 0.03 4.11 7.06
C THR A 100 -0.14 3.40 5.72
N THR A 101 0.45 3.98 4.67
CA THR A 101 0.52 3.36 3.34
C THR A 101 1.89 2.74 3.05
N THR A 102 2.71 2.53 4.07
CA THR A 102 3.98 1.80 3.94
C THR A 102 3.70 0.36 3.52
N GLU A 103 4.07 -0.01 2.31
CA GLU A 103 3.68 -1.27 1.68
C GLU A 103 4.17 -2.50 2.47
N GLU A 104 5.42 -2.50 2.98
CA GLU A 104 5.93 -3.60 3.81
C GLU A 104 5.15 -3.80 5.12
N MET A 105 4.40 -2.79 5.58
CA MET A 105 3.58 -2.90 6.79
C MET A 105 2.32 -3.75 6.61
N THR A 106 1.95 -4.11 5.38
CA THR A 106 0.83 -5.05 5.12
C THR A 106 1.10 -6.41 5.75
N ASP A 107 2.33 -6.92 5.62
CA ASP A 107 2.84 -8.04 6.40
C ASP A 107 4.27 -7.82 6.87
N PRO A 108 4.49 -6.99 7.88
CA PRO A 108 5.85 -6.69 8.35
C PRO A 108 6.52 -7.90 9.02
N TYR A 109 5.75 -8.94 9.34
CA TYR A 109 6.28 -10.17 9.95
C TYR A 109 7.06 -11.02 8.93
N LEU A 110 6.76 -10.91 7.62
CA LEU A 110 7.45 -11.64 6.57
C LEU A 110 8.95 -11.32 6.54
N LYS A 111 9.30 -10.04 6.47
CA LYS A 111 10.70 -9.57 6.32
C LYS A 111 11.30 -9.01 7.60
N HIS A 112 10.48 -8.48 8.49
CA HIS A 112 10.92 -7.72 9.67
C HIS A 112 10.22 -8.12 10.97
N PRO A 113 10.15 -9.43 11.35
CA PRO A 113 9.34 -9.90 12.47
C PRO A 113 9.72 -9.24 13.81
N ARG A 114 11.02 -8.95 14.03
CA ARG A 114 11.46 -8.26 15.25
C ARG A 114 11.01 -6.80 15.30
N LEU A 115 11.02 -6.09 14.16
CA LEU A 115 10.56 -4.71 14.09
C LEU A 115 9.03 -4.66 14.23
N ALA A 116 8.30 -5.55 13.55
CA ALA A 116 6.84 -5.68 13.67
C ALA A 116 6.41 -5.87 15.14
N LYS A 117 7.09 -6.77 15.86
CA LYS A 117 6.84 -6.99 17.30
C LYS A 117 7.10 -5.73 18.12
N LYS A 118 8.23 -5.02 17.90
CA LYS A 118 8.54 -3.76 18.60
C LYS A 118 7.49 -2.67 18.32
N ILE A 119 7.01 -2.57 17.09
CA ILE A 119 5.96 -1.63 16.70
C ILE A 119 4.65 -1.95 17.45
N ASP A 120 4.22 -3.21 17.43
CA ASP A 120 3.01 -3.68 18.12
C ASP A 120 3.08 -3.43 19.63
N GLU A 121 4.19 -3.80 20.27
CA GLU A 121 4.42 -3.58 21.71
C GLU A 121 4.42 -2.08 22.06
N LYS A 122 5.07 -1.25 21.27
CA LYS A 122 5.09 0.20 21.45
C LYS A 122 3.68 0.79 21.32
N ALA A 123 2.92 0.39 20.28
CA ALA A 123 1.56 0.82 20.07
C ALA A 123 0.65 0.45 21.26
N LYS A 124 0.74 -0.79 21.75
CA LYS A 124 0.04 -1.27 22.95
C LYS A 124 0.42 -0.47 24.20
N LYS A 125 1.72 -0.28 24.46
CA LYS A 125 2.22 0.52 25.59
C LYS A 125 1.70 1.96 25.58
N LYS A 126 1.60 2.56 24.39
CA LYS A 126 1.11 3.93 24.20
C LYS A 126 -0.41 4.02 24.09
N LYS A 127 -1.13 2.90 24.15
CA LYS A 127 -2.59 2.80 23.98
C LYS A 127 -3.04 3.42 22.66
N ARG A 128 -2.35 3.08 21.56
CA ARG A 128 -2.64 3.58 20.21
C ARG A 128 -2.71 2.42 19.20
N ALA A 129 -3.48 2.62 18.14
CA ALA A 129 -3.62 1.68 17.05
C ALA A 129 -2.79 2.13 15.83
N ILE A 130 -2.25 1.15 15.12
CA ILE A 130 -1.60 1.34 13.81
C ILE A 130 -2.33 0.45 12.81
N VAL A 131 -2.77 1.04 11.70
CA VAL A 131 -3.44 0.35 10.59
C VAL A 131 -2.65 0.56 9.31
N PRO A 132 -1.96 -0.47 8.82
CA PRO A 132 -1.42 -0.47 7.45
C PRO A 132 -2.56 -0.58 6.45
N THR A 133 -2.48 0.18 5.36
CA THR A 133 -3.52 0.18 4.34
C THR A 133 -3.00 0.69 2.99
N GLY A 134 -3.76 0.47 1.95
CA GLY A 134 -3.48 0.87 0.57
C GLY A 134 -4.38 0.12 -0.39
N VAL A 135 -4.24 0.40 -1.69
CA VAL A 135 -4.96 -0.39 -2.70
C VAL A 135 -4.18 -1.64 -3.08
N ASN A 136 -2.85 -1.56 -3.12
CA ASN A 136 -1.95 -2.67 -3.41
C ASN A 136 -0.53 -2.35 -2.90
N PRO A 137 -0.13 -3.03 -1.81
CA PRO A 137 -0.88 -3.96 -0.97
C PRO A 137 -1.89 -3.26 -0.06
N GLY A 138 -2.80 -4.02 0.53
CA GLY A 138 -3.75 -3.58 1.56
C GLY A 138 -5.23 -3.71 1.16
N PHE A 139 -5.54 -4.03 -0.12
CA PHE A 139 -6.92 -4.23 -0.56
C PHE A 139 -7.07 -5.19 -1.75
N ALA A 140 -6.61 -4.80 -2.96
CA ALA A 140 -6.95 -5.47 -4.21
C ALA A 140 -6.39 -6.90 -4.31
N MET A 141 -5.14 -7.09 -3.87
CA MET A 141 -4.43 -8.36 -4.06
C MET A 141 -4.29 -9.17 -2.75
N ASP A 142 -4.93 -8.74 -1.67
CA ASP A 142 -4.88 -9.38 -0.36
C ASP A 142 -6.23 -9.37 0.38
N LEU A 143 -6.69 -8.22 0.88
CA LEU A 143 -7.96 -8.13 1.64
C LEU A 143 -9.15 -8.64 0.83
N LEU A 144 -9.26 -8.23 -0.43
CA LEU A 144 -10.40 -8.59 -1.28
C LEU A 144 -10.48 -10.11 -1.56
N PRO A 145 -9.40 -10.82 -1.98
CA PRO A 145 -9.41 -12.27 -2.08
C PRO A 145 -9.66 -12.97 -0.74
N ILE A 146 -9.16 -12.45 0.39
CA ILE A 146 -9.45 -13.01 1.71
C ILE A 146 -10.94 -12.97 2.01
N VAL A 147 -11.58 -11.82 1.88
CA VAL A 147 -13.03 -11.69 2.13
C VAL A 147 -13.84 -12.52 1.13
N PHE A 148 -13.45 -12.51 -0.15
CA PHE A 148 -14.11 -13.31 -1.18
C PHE A 148 -14.02 -14.82 -0.90
N SER A 149 -12.95 -15.28 -0.23
CA SER A 149 -12.82 -16.68 0.17
C SER A 149 -13.93 -17.21 1.10
N SER A 150 -14.65 -16.31 1.77
CA SER A 150 -15.68 -16.68 2.76
C SER A 150 -16.91 -17.42 2.16
N VAL A 151 -17.09 -17.35 0.84
CA VAL A 151 -18.24 -18.01 0.15
C VAL A 151 -17.90 -19.42 -0.35
N PHE A 152 -16.71 -19.93 -0.05
CA PHE A 152 -16.23 -21.25 -0.53
C PHE A 152 -16.33 -22.32 0.55
N GLU A 153 -16.84 -23.50 0.17
CA GLU A 153 -16.79 -24.72 0.98
C GLU A 153 -15.38 -25.35 0.95
N GLU A 154 -14.72 -25.31 -0.23
CA GLU A 154 -13.39 -25.87 -0.45
C GLU A 154 -12.59 -24.94 -1.38
N ILE A 155 -11.29 -24.77 -1.08
CA ILE A 155 -10.35 -24.00 -1.91
C ILE A 155 -9.15 -24.89 -2.25
N LYS A 156 -8.75 -24.86 -3.53
CA LYS A 156 -7.54 -25.50 -4.07
C LYS A 156 -6.51 -24.47 -4.51
N GLU A 157 -6.95 -23.40 -5.15
CA GLU A 157 -6.08 -22.33 -5.62
C GLU A 157 -6.74 -20.96 -5.44
N ILE A 158 -5.95 -19.99 -5.03
CA ILE A 158 -6.28 -18.55 -5.06
C ILE A 158 -5.34 -17.90 -6.07
N ARG A 159 -5.89 -17.41 -7.18
CA ARG A 159 -5.15 -16.66 -8.18
C ARG A 159 -5.63 -15.21 -8.22
N VAL A 160 -4.69 -14.28 -8.10
CA VAL A 160 -5.00 -12.84 -8.16
C VAL A 160 -4.13 -12.19 -9.23
N GLU A 161 -4.76 -11.52 -10.18
CA GLU A 161 -4.09 -10.79 -11.24
C GLU A 161 -4.44 -9.30 -11.14
N ARG A 162 -3.43 -8.46 -11.27
CA ARG A 162 -3.58 -7.03 -11.41
C ARG A 162 -2.82 -6.55 -12.63
N ILE A 163 -3.51 -5.98 -13.61
CA ILE A 163 -2.94 -5.44 -14.84
C ILE A 163 -3.19 -3.94 -14.88
N ASN A 164 -2.12 -3.16 -14.82
CA ASN A 164 -2.15 -1.70 -14.77
C ASN A 164 -1.43 -1.08 -15.96
N ASN A 165 -2.13 -0.22 -16.70
CA ASN A 165 -1.49 0.64 -17.69
C ASN A 165 -0.88 1.87 -17.00
N ALA A 166 0.46 2.01 -17.11
CA ALA A 166 1.22 3.06 -16.45
C ALA A 166 1.50 4.28 -17.35
N SER A 167 1.06 4.28 -18.62
CA SER A 167 1.39 5.33 -19.60
C SER A 167 0.98 6.74 -19.16
N LYS A 168 -0.15 6.86 -18.45
CA LYS A 168 -0.68 8.12 -17.90
C LYS A 168 -0.34 8.36 -16.44
N ARG A 169 0.51 7.52 -15.84
CA ARG A 169 0.88 7.65 -14.43
C ARG A 169 2.05 8.63 -14.28
N ARG A 170 2.19 9.18 -13.08
CA ARG A 170 3.25 10.13 -12.71
C ARG A 170 4.66 9.58 -12.94
N PHE A 171 5.62 10.48 -13.22
CA PHE A 171 7.02 10.15 -13.48
C PHE A 171 7.66 9.15 -12.50
N PRO A 172 7.51 9.30 -11.15
CA PRO A 172 8.14 8.37 -10.22
C PRO A 172 7.66 6.93 -10.39
N LEU A 173 6.39 6.71 -10.77
CA LEU A 173 5.89 5.36 -10.99
C LEU A 173 6.45 4.78 -12.29
N GLN A 174 6.46 5.54 -13.38
CA GLN A 174 7.03 5.08 -14.65
C GLN A 174 8.53 4.77 -14.52
N ARG A 175 9.28 5.56 -13.72
CA ARG A 175 10.68 5.28 -13.38
C ARG A 175 10.82 4.01 -12.53
N LYS A 176 9.93 3.81 -11.52
CA LYS A 176 9.95 2.66 -10.60
C LYS A 176 9.73 1.33 -11.32
N ILE A 177 9.00 1.31 -12.44
CA ILE A 177 8.80 0.11 -13.25
C ILE A 177 9.89 -0.13 -14.30
N GLY A 178 10.97 0.67 -14.27
CA GLY A 178 12.15 0.50 -15.12
C GLY A 178 11.98 1.00 -16.54
N SER A 179 11.04 1.92 -16.82
CA SER A 179 10.81 2.44 -18.17
C SER A 179 12.07 3.02 -18.80
N GLY A 180 12.42 2.56 -20.02
CA GLY A 180 13.58 3.00 -20.79
C GLY A 180 14.91 2.34 -20.42
N LEU A 181 14.96 1.46 -19.41
CA LEU A 181 16.17 0.69 -19.10
C LEU A 181 16.39 -0.43 -20.11
N THR A 182 17.64 -0.87 -20.23
CA THR A 182 17.96 -2.15 -20.85
C THR A 182 17.55 -3.31 -19.93
N PRO A 183 17.32 -4.53 -20.44
CA PRO A 183 17.03 -5.69 -19.60
C PRO A 183 18.11 -5.99 -18.55
N SER A 184 19.38 -5.75 -18.85
CA SER A 184 20.51 -5.93 -17.93
C SER A 184 20.50 -4.91 -16.80
N GLU A 185 20.31 -3.62 -17.10
CA GLU A 185 20.17 -2.55 -16.09
C GLU A 185 18.96 -2.79 -15.18
N PHE A 186 17.86 -3.28 -15.75
CA PHE A 186 16.68 -3.64 -14.97
C PHE A 186 17.02 -4.71 -13.94
N LYS A 187 17.67 -5.79 -14.36
CA LYS A 187 18.04 -6.89 -13.46
C LYS A 187 18.95 -6.42 -12.32
N GLU A 188 19.98 -5.65 -12.65
CA GLU A 188 20.89 -5.08 -11.65
C GLU A 188 20.14 -4.20 -10.63
N LYS A 189 19.24 -3.31 -11.10
CA LYS A 189 18.47 -2.41 -10.23
C LYS A 189 17.44 -3.15 -9.39
N TRP A 190 16.82 -4.21 -9.94
CA TRP A 190 15.91 -5.05 -9.19
C TRP A 190 16.62 -5.79 -8.03
N GLU A 191 17.79 -6.37 -8.28
CA GLU A 191 18.62 -7.02 -7.26
C GLU A 191 19.01 -6.04 -6.13
N LYS A 192 19.27 -4.78 -6.48
CA LYS A 192 19.55 -3.69 -5.52
C LYS A 192 18.29 -3.10 -4.87
N ARG A 193 17.09 -3.55 -5.23
CA ARG A 193 15.80 -3.02 -4.76
C ARG A 193 15.58 -1.52 -5.05
N GLU A 194 16.16 -1.02 -6.13
CA GLU A 194 16.00 0.36 -6.58
C GLU A 194 14.74 0.57 -7.42
N ILE A 195 14.23 -0.50 -8.04
CA ILE A 195 13.04 -0.51 -8.89
C ILE A 195 12.12 -1.69 -8.53
N GLY A 196 10.94 -1.72 -9.11
CA GLY A 196 9.93 -2.74 -8.89
C GLY A 196 8.83 -2.30 -7.93
N HIS A 197 7.85 -3.15 -7.76
CA HIS A 197 6.74 -2.94 -6.83
C HIS A 197 7.09 -3.57 -5.47
N VAL A 198 6.86 -2.84 -4.38
CA VAL A 198 6.97 -3.35 -3.00
C VAL A 198 5.59 -3.81 -2.54
N GLY A 199 5.53 -4.95 -1.85
CA GLY A 199 4.31 -5.40 -1.20
C GLY A 199 3.62 -6.61 -1.81
N LEU A 200 4.03 -7.11 -3.00
CA LEU A 200 3.40 -8.30 -3.57
C LEU A 200 3.68 -9.56 -2.75
N ALA A 201 4.91 -9.70 -2.26
CA ALA A 201 5.29 -10.77 -1.34
C ALA A 201 4.49 -10.69 -0.02
N GLU A 202 4.34 -9.48 0.52
CA GLU A 202 3.54 -9.20 1.70
C GLU A 202 2.06 -9.56 1.48
N SER A 203 1.50 -9.26 0.30
CA SER A 203 0.12 -9.65 -0.05
C SER A 203 -0.05 -11.17 -0.07
N GLY A 204 0.87 -11.90 -0.68
CA GLY A 204 0.83 -13.37 -0.69
C GLY A 204 0.94 -13.97 0.73
N SER A 205 1.90 -13.47 1.49
CA SER A 205 2.12 -13.92 2.88
C SER A 205 0.93 -13.64 3.78
N ILE A 206 0.31 -12.45 3.70
CA ILE A 206 -0.83 -12.11 4.56
C ILE A 206 -2.08 -12.92 4.19
N ILE A 207 -2.28 -13.31 2.93
CA ILE A 207 -3.34 -14.25 2.55
C ILE A 207 -3.11 -15.59 3.25
N ALA A 208 -1.92 -16.18 3.10
CA ALA A 208 -1.60 -17.46 3.71
C ALA A 208 -1.79 -17.40 5.24
N ARG A 209 -1.29 -16.35 5.89
CA ARG A 209 -1.39 -16.19 7.35
C ARG A 209 -2.81 -16.00 7.83
N THR A 210 -3.63 -15.19 7.12
CA THR A 210 -5.03 -14.98 7.49
C THR A 210 -5.84 -16.26 7.38
N LEU A 211 -5.63 -17.04 6.30
CA LEU A 211 -6.30 -18.33 6.10
C LEU A 211 -5.68 -19.46 6.94
N LYS A 212 -4.69 -19.15 7.77
CA LYS A 212 -3.96 -20.11 8.64
C LYS A 212 -3.30 -21.25 7.86
N LEU A 213 -2.81 -20.96 6.66
CA LEU A 213 -2.10 -21.89 5.80
C LEU A 213 -0.59 -21.85 6.11
N LYS A 214 0.02 -23.01 6.18
CA LYS A 214 1.46 -23.13 6.41
C LYS A 214 2.21 -23.14 5.09
N ILE A 215 3.07 -22.16 4.89
CA ILE A 215 3.87 -22.00 3.68
C ILE A 215 4.92 -23.13 3.63
N LYS A 216 4.88 -23.93 2.56
CA LYS A 216 5.87 -24.96 2.22
C LYS A 216 6.93 -24.44 1.26
N ASN A 217 6.51 -23.68 0.25
CA ASN A 217 7.40 -23.05 -0.72
C ASN A 217 6.92 -21.62 -1.01
N PHE A 218 7.87 -20.70 -1.20
CA PHE A 218 7.61 -19.28 -1.49
C PHE A 218 8.59 -18.80 -2.56
N GLU A 219 8.06 -18.38 -3.70
CA GLU A 219 8.84 -17.86 -4.82
C GLU A 219 8.34 -16.46 -5.18
N GLU A 220 9.26 -15.49 -5.28
CA GLU A 220 9.01 -14.13 -5.78
C GLU A 220 9.92 -13.84 -6.96
N THR A 221 9.36 -13.46 -8.10
CA THR A 221 10.10 -13.09 -9.31
C THR A 221 9.57 -11.79 -9.90
N CYS A 222 10.46 -10.99 -10.48
CA CYS A 222 10.09 -9.78 -11.19
C CYS A 222 10.88 -9.68 -12.50
N ASP A 223 10.20 -9.94 -13.59
CA ASP A 223 10.76 -9.89 -14.93
C ASP A 223 10.51 -8.53 -15.59
N PRO A 224 11.43 -8.00 -16.42
CA PRO A 224 11.15 -6.83 -17.22
C PRO A 224 10.14 -7.16 -18.32
N LYS A 225 9.14 -6.30 -18.52
CA LYS A 225 8.34 -6.32 -19.75
C LYS A 225 9.05 -5.50 -20.81
N ILE A 226 9.29 -6.12 -21.99
CA ILE A 226 10.04 -5.51 -23.08
C ILE A 226 9.09 -4.91 -24.09
N ALA A 227 9.32 -3.67 -24.48
CA ALA A 227 8.57 -2.98 -25.52
C ALA A 227 8.77 -3.67 -26.89
N LYS A 228 7.65 -4.01 -27.54
CA LYS A 228 7.65 -4.57 -28.91
C LYS A 228 7.58 -3.50 -29.99
N SER A 229 7.11 -2.32 -29.65
CA SER A 229 6.99 -1.15 -30.51
C SER A 229 7.47 0.09 -29.75
N TYR A 230 7.66 1.21 -30.48
CA TYR A 230 7.98 2.49 -29.86
C TYR A 230 6.80 2.98 -28.99
N ILE A 231 7.10 3.37 -27.75
CA ILE A 231 6.13 3.89 -26.78
C ILE A 231 6.55 5.28 -26.35
N LYS A 232 5.62 6.25 -26.43
CA LYS A 232 5.82 7.62 -25.94
C LYS A 232 4.81 7.95 -24.86
N THR A 233 5.30 8.48 -23.76
CA THR A 233 4.50 9.04 -22.66
C THR A 233 4.93 10.51 -22.44
N ASP A 234 4.32 11.18 -21.47
CA ASP A 234 4.74 12.53 -21.09
C ASP A 234 6.17 12.58 -20.50
N PHE A 235 6.71 11.43 -20.08
CA PHE A 235 7.96 11.36 -19.32
C PHE A 235 9.03 10.47 -19.96
N PHE A 236 8.64 9.51 -20.77
CA PHE A 236 9.55 8.50 -21.35
C PHE A 236 9.27 8.27 -22.82
N GLU A 237 10.36 8.06 -23.55
CA GLU A 237 10.35 7.49 -24.90
C GLU A 237 11.08 6.14 -24.81
N VAL A 238 10.38 5.06 -25.16
CA VAL A 238 10.89 3.69 -25.02
C VAL A 238 10.92 3.03 -26.39
N ASN A 239 12.11 2.69 -26.87
CA ASN A 239 12.30 1.98 -28.13
C ASN A 239 12.03 0.48 -27.98
N PRO A 240 11.72 -0.22 -29.08
CA PRO A 240 11.65 -1.68 -29.08
C PRO A 240 12.93 -2.30 -28.51
N GLY A 241 12.78 -3.35 -27.69
CA GLY A 241 13.88 -4.02 -27.01
C GLY A 241 14.25 -3.44 -25.63
N TYR A 242 13.72 -2.28 -25.25
CA TYR A 242 13.90 -1.69 -23.92
C TYR A 242 12.73 -2.02 -23.00
N VAL A 243 12.94 -1.84 -21.69
CA VAL A 243 11.93 -2.13 -20.67
C VAL A 243 10.82 -1.10 -20.73
N CYS A 244 9.57 -1.56 -20.77
CA CYS A 244 8.38 -0.73 -20.69
C CYS A 244 7.53 -1.01 -19.43
N GLY A 245 7.99 -1.92 -18.55
CA GLY A 245 7.25 -2.28 -17.34
C GLY A 245 7.80 -3.49 -16.62
N ILE A 246 7.03 -3.98 -15.66
CA ILE A 246 7.34 -5.14 -14.83
C ILE A 246 6.27 -6.22 -14.94
N LEU A 247 6.71 -7.47 -14.84
CA LEU A 247 5.90 -8.67 -14.66
C LEU A 247 6.31 -9.31 -13.33
N HIS A 248 5.61 -8.95 -12.26
CA HIS A 248 5.95 -9.37 -10.90
C HIS A 248 5.05 -10.52 -10.47
N LYS A 249 5.61 -11.60 -9.93
CA LYS A 249 4.91 -12.82 -9.57
C LYS A 249 5.28 -13.26 -8.17
N VAL A 250 4.29 -13.78 -7.46
CA VAL A 250 4.48 -14.52 -6.21
C VAL A 250 3.73 -15.83 -6.31
N LYS A 251 4.42 -16.94 -6.00
CA LYS A 251 3.84 -18.28 -5.93
C LYS A 251 4.08 -18.84 -4.54
N ILE A 252 3.04 -19.34 -3.91
CA ILE A 252 3.08 -19.95 -2.59
C ILE A 252 2.40 -21.32 -2.67
N GLU A 253 3.14 -22.35 -2.27
CA GLU A 253 2.61 -23.69 -2.02
C GLU A 253 2.45 -23.85 -0.51
N THR A 254 1.35 -24.46 -0.08
CA THR A 254 1.08 -24.67 1.36
C THR A 254 1.05 -26.14 1.73
N GLU A 255 1.25 -26.47 3.02
CA GLU A 255 1.12 -27.83 3.53
C GLU A 255 -0.32 -28.39 3.38
N GLU A 256 -1.30 -27.49 3.27
CA GLU A 256 -2.71 -27.80 3.11
C GLU A 256 -3.13 -28.06 1.66
N ASP A 257 -2.18 -28.15 0.72
CA ASP A 257 -2.40 -28.30 -0.73
C ASP A 257 -3.27 -27.19 -1.35
N ILE A 258 -3.17 -25.97 -0.81
CA ILE A 258 -3.78 -24.77 -1.36
C ILE A 258 -2.67 -23.90 -1.94
N ASN A 259 -2.76 -23.55 -3.23
CA ASN A 259 -1.81 -22.70 -3.91
C ASN A 259 -2.29 -21.24 -3.93
N ILE A 260 -1.37 -20.29 -3.73
CA ILE A 260 -1.63 -18.86 -3.87
C ILE A 260 -0.71 -18.30 -4.95
N ASN A 261 -1.30 -17.79 -6.02
CA ASN A 261 -0.59 -17.24 -7.16
C ASN A 261 -0.98 -15.79 -7.38
N LEU A 262 -0.03 -14.87 -7.20
CA LEU A 262 -0.22 -13.45 -7.46
C LEU A 262 0.55 -13.03 -8.70
N PHE A 263 -0.09 -12.26 -9.57
CA PHE A 263 0.51 -11.69 -10.76
C PHE A 263 0.19 -10.19 -10.85
N LEU A 264 1.23 -9.38 -10.95
CA LEU A 264 1.13 -7.95 -11.15
C LEU A 264 1.88 -7.55 -12.44
N GLU A 265 1.15 -7.04 -13.41
CA GLU A 265 1.69 -6.31 -14.54
C GLU A 265 1.50 -4.81 -14.32
N MET A 266 2.60 -4.07 -14.39
CA MET A 266 2.57 -2.61 -14.49
C MET A 266 3.45 -2.21 -15.67
N SER A 267 2.84 -1.74 -16.75
CA SER A 267 3.58 -1.41 -17.96
C SER A 267 2.97 -0.24 -18.72
N LEU A 268 3.77 0.41 -19.57
CA LEU A 268 3.33 1.54 -20.38
C LEU A 268 2.36 1.12 -21.50
N ASP A 269 2.38 -0.15 -21.87
CA ASP A 269 1.60 -0.76 -22.95
C ASP A 269 0.65 -1.87 -22.46
N ALA A 270 0.30 -1.88 -21.17
CA ALA A 270 -0.62 -2.89 -20.66
C ALA A 270 -1.98 -2.82 -21.37
N GLU A 271 -2.41 -3.95 -21.88
CA GLU A 271 -3.71 -4.13 -22.52
C GLU A 271 -4.75 -4.61 -21.51
N ASN A 272 -6.00 -4.17 -21.71
CA ASN A 272 -7.14 -4.59 -20.89
C ASN A 272 -6.86 -4.48 -19.37
N PRO A 273 -6.56 -3.28 -18.82
CA PRO A 273 -6.33 -3.10 -17.40
C PRO A 273 -7.49 -3.66 -16.59
N ARG A 274 -7.15 -4.42 -15.52
CA ARG A 274 -8.16 -5.07 -14.65
C ARG A 274 -7.56 -5.57 -13.36
N ASP A 275 -8.39 -5.78 -12.37
CA ASP A 275 -8.11 -6.61 -11.21
C ASP A 275 -8.98 -7.87 -11.29
N THR A 276 -8.38 -9.04 -11.16
CA THR A 276 -9.09 -10.32 -11.24
C THR A 276 -8.71 -11.20 -10.06
N ILE A 277 -9.71 -11.77 -9.41
CA ILE A 277 -9.55 -12.81 -8.39
C ILE A 277 -10.25 -14.05 -8.93
N TYR A 278 -9.52 -15.13 -9.06
CA TYR A 278 -10.05 -16.45 -9.38
C TYR A 278 -9.74 -17.40 -8.22
N ILE A 279 -10.77 -18.02 -7.68
CA ILE A 279 -10.62 -19.05 -6.65
C ILE A 279 -11.16 -20.35 -7.22
N GLU A 280 -10.27 -21.32 -7.36
CA GLU A 280 -10.61 -22.69 -7.71
C GLU A 280 -10.96 -23.47 -6.46
N GLY A 281 -12.11 -24.12 -6.47
CA GLY A 281 -12.60 -24.86 -5.33
C GLY A 281 -14.06 -25.28 -5.49
N LYS A 282 -14.81 -25.18 -4.41
CA LYS A 282 -16.24 -25.49 -4.40
C LYS A 282 -17.02 -24.33 -3.75
N PRO A 283 -17.69 -23.52 -4.56
CA PRO A 283 -17.68 -23.46 -6.02
C PRO A 283 -16.34 -22.97 -6.60
N SER A 284 -16.15 -22.95 -7.93
CA SER A 284 -15.09 -22.20 -8.60
C SER A 284 -15.68 -20.88 -9.10
N LEU A 285 -15.11 -19.75 -8.66
CA LEU A 285 -15.64 -18.41 -8.98
C LEU A 285 -14.56 -17.45 -9.43
N LYS A 286 -14.96 -16.50 -10.28
CA LYS A 286 -14.15 -15.38 -10.73
C LYS A 286 -14.83 -14.06 -10.35
N LEU A 287 -14.07 -13.16 -9.73
CA LEU A 287 -14.42 -11.76 -9.54
C LEU A 287 -13.51 -10.91 -10.41
N GLU A 288 -14.06 -9.98 -11.17
CA GLU A 288 -13.29 -9.08 -12.02
C GLU A 288 -13.74 -7.64 -11.86
N ILE A 289 -12.78 -6.73 -11.81
CA ILE A 289 -12.97 -5.28 -11.82
C ILE A 289 -12.39 -4.76 -13.14
N PRO A 290 -13.22 -4.53 -14.17
CA PRO A 290 -12.76 -3.97 -15.44
C PRO A 290 -12.12 -2.60 -15.25
N GLY A 291 -11.02 -2.34 -15.96
CA GLY A 291 -10.23 -1.12 -15.79
C GLY A 291 -9.29 -1.13 -14.58
N GLY A 292 -9.52 -2.02 -13.61
CA GLY A 292 -8.78 -2.08 -12.35
C GLY A 292 -9.03 -0.89 -11.42
N LEU A 293 -8.67 -1.05 -10.14
CA LEU A 293 -8.78 0.03 -9.16
C LEU A 293 -7.69 1.10 -9.40
N PRO A 294 -8.04 2.39 -9.47
CA PRO A 294 -7.08 3.47 -9.59
C PRO A 294 -6.10 3.49 -8.40
N GLY A 295 -4.79 3.40 -8.67
CA GLY A 295 -3.78 3.18 -7.63
C GLY A 295 -3.74 4.27 -6.57
N ASP A 296 -3.49 5.51 -6.99
CA ASP A 296 -3.26 6.63 -6.08
C ASP A 296 -4.58 7.09 -5.41
N GLU A 297 -5.66 7.16 -6.18
CA GLU A 297 -6.98 7.59 -5.72
C GLU A 297 -7.59 6.59 -4.73
N SER A 298 -7.49 5.29 -5.03
CA SER A 298 -8.01 4.25 -4.14
C SER A 298 -7.20 4.16 -2.85
N THR A 299 -5.87 4.24 -2.91
CA THR A 299 -5.00 4.28 -1.73
C THR A 299 -5.37 5.44 -0.82
N ALA A 300 -5.50 6.65 -1.37
CA ALA A 300 -5.88 7.83 -0.60
C ALA A 300 -7.29 7.70 0.00
N SER A 301 -8.24 7.14 -0.77
CA SER A 301 -9.62 6.95 -0.31
C SER A 301 -9.71 5.93 0.82
N ILE A 302 -9.01 4.81 0.71
CA ILE A 302 -8.96 3.78 1.76
C ILE A 302 -8.34 4.37 3.04
N ALA A 303 -7.21 5.07 2.93
CA ALA A 303 -6.56 5.70 4.08
C ALA A 303 -7.49 6.72 4.79
N VAL A 304 -8.22 7.54 4.04
CA VAL A 304 -9.18 8.50 4.60
C VAL A 304 -10.37 7.80 5.26
N ASN A 305 -10.89 6.73 4.67
CA ASN A 305 -12.03 6.00 5.21
C ASN A 305 -11.70 5.25 6.51
N TRP A 306 -10.44 4.88 6.76
CA TRP A 306 -10.00 4.32 8.03
C TRP A 306 -10.10 5.30 9.21
N ILE A 307 -10.16 6.62 8.98
CA ILE A 307 -10.26 7.64 10.04
C ILE A 307 -11.48 7.42 10.95
N ASP A 308 -12.60 6.94 10.38
CA ASP A 308 -13.80 6.69 11.16
C ASP A 308 -13.59 5.57 12.21
N LYS A 309 -12.89 4.51 11.82
CA LYS A 309 -12.75 3.29 12.63
C LYS A 309 -11.54 3.30 13.56
N ILE A 310 -10.44 3.96 13.20
CA ILE A 310 -9.19 3.83 13.94
C ILE A 310 -9.28 4.30 15.41
N PHE A 311 -10.18 5.22 15.71
CA PHE A 311 -10.38 5.70 17.10
C PHE A 311 -11.08 4.68 17.99
N GLU A 312 -11.74 3.68 17.42
CA GLU A 312 -12.45 2.60 18.11
C GLU A 312 -11.60 1.33 18.24
N MET A 313 -10.48 1.28 17.49
CA MET A 313 -9.64 0.08 17.47
C MET A 313 -8.86 -0.09 18.75
N PRO A 314 -8.76 -1.32 19.28
CA PRO A 314 -7.87 -1.62 20.39
C PRO A 314 -6.40 -1.27 20.06
N PRO A 315 -5.58 -0.96 21.10
CA PRO A 315 -4.17 -0.66 20.89
C PRO A 315 -3.39 -1.81 20.27
N GLY A 316 -2.49 -1.50 19.33
CA GLY A 316 -1.61 -2.47 18.66
C GLY A 316 -1.46 -2.23 17.18
N LEU A 317 -0.73 -3.13 16.51
CA LEU A 317 -0.58 -3.19 15.07
C LEU A 317 -1.69 -4.08 14.47
N TRP A 318 -2.50 -3.52 13.59
CA TRP A 318 -3.68 -4.16 13.00
C TRP A 318 -3.43 -4.51 11.52
N THR A 319 -2.67 -5.56 11.30
CA THR A 319 -2.54 -6.21 9.99
C THR A 319 -3.84 -6.94 9.62
N ILE A 320 -4.02 -7.28 8.35
CA ILE A 320 -5.28 -7.85 7.80
C ILE A 320 -5.72 -9.10 8.59
N ASP A 321 -4.78 -9.98 8.96
CA ASP A 321 -5.05 -11.21 9.72
C ASP A 321 -5.61 -10.96 11.15
N ARG A 322 -5.52 -9.74 11.64
CA ARG A 322 -6.05 -9.33 12.95
C ARG A 322 -7.40 -8.63 12.84
N LEU A 323 -7.85 -8.28 11.64
CA LEU A 323 -9.16 -7.71 11.43
C LEU A 323 -10.22 -8.81 11.61
N TYR A 324 -11.37 -8.45 12.18
CA TYR A 324 -12.49 -9.38 12.36
C TYR A 324 -13.22 -9.59 11.04
N LEU A 325 -12.57 -10.32 10.12
CA LEU A 325 -13.09 -10.62 8.79
C LEU A 325 -13.62 -12.04 8.73
N ASN A 326 -14.73 -12.25 8.04
CA ASN A 326 -15.14 -13.58 7.65
C ASN A 326 -14.32 -14.03 6.42
N HIS A 327 -13.76 -15.23 6.49
CA HIS A 327 -12.95 -15.82 5.43
C HIS A 327 -13.02 -17.35 5.49
N TYR A 328 -12.54 -18.02 4.44
CA TYR A 328 -12.38 -19.46 4.42
C TYR A 328 -11.41 -19.94 5.51
N PHE A 329 -11.70 -21.08 6.12
CA PHE A 329 -10.75 -21.80 6.96
C PHE A 329 -10.76 -23.29 6.65
N LYS A 330 -9.59 -23.92 6.59
CA LYS A 330 -9.44 -25.36 6.45
C LYS A 330 -9.25 -26.04 7.82
N LYS A 331 -8.62 -25.32 8.76
CA LYS A 331 -8.35 -25.80 10.12
C LYS A 331 -8.42 -24.65 11.12
N ILE A 332 -9.04 -24.89 12.27
CA ILE A 332 -9.09 -23.95 13.40
C ILE A 332 -7.83 -24.08 14.25
#